data_4c5c8e4a5e7f49ddce396187798f8f8e
#
_entry.id   4c5c8e4a5e7f49ddce396187798f8f8e
#
_cell.length_a   1.000
_cell.length_b   1.000
_cell.length_c   1.000
_cell.angle_alpha   90.00
_cell.angle_beta   90.00
_cell.angle_gamma   90.00
#
_symmetry.space_group_name_H-M   'P 1'
#
loop_
_entity.id
_entity.type
_entity.pdbx_description
1 polymer ?
#
loop_
_entity_poly.entity_id
_entity_poly.type
_entity_poly.pdbx_seq_one_letter_code
_entity_poly.pdbx_strand_id
1 'polypeptide(L)'
;GKVKYRGKTISTFRKDKGSAGKIGVLVQNPLCCFVMDSVAEELEATAKAYKLPRSVIEEVIDIMQLQSVLGSNPYDISGGELQRAAIAKLLLPEPEVIFLDEATKGMDAFFKAEFGALLRRLAARGTAIVLVSHDIEFCAEFADRCAMFFNGTVIAEGTPQDVFLGNSFYTTSACRISRGIIPDALTPEQVIDYANRCERKKNDD
;
A
#
# COMPACT_ATOMS: atom_id res chain seq x y z
N GLY A 1 0.95 22.03 11.93
CA GLY A 1 2.24 21.60 11.41
C GLY A 1 2.57 22.18 10.05
N LYS A 2 3.81 22.08 9.61
CA LYS A 2 4.25 22.50 8.26
C LYS A 2 4.73 21.29 7.50
N VAL A 3 4.12 21.01 6.35
CA VAL A 3 4.55 19.95 5.44
C VAL A 3 5.45 20.55 4.36
N LYS A 4 6.60 19.95 4.14
CA LYS A 4 7.57 20.37 3.11
C LYS A 4 7.89 19.21 2.19
N TYR A 5 8.03 19.49 0.92
CA TYR A 5 8.55 18.59 -0.09
C TYR A 5 9.79 19.21 -0.75
N ARG A 6 10.93 18.51 -0.74
CA ARG A 6 12.23 19.02 -1.23
C ARG A 6 12.55 20.43 -0.71
N GLY A 7 12.31 20.66 0.60
CA GLY A 7 12.57 21.95 1.27
C GLY A 7 11.51 23.04 1.05
N LYS A 8 10.61 22.90 0.08
CA LYS A 8 9.51 23.86 -0.19
C LYS A 8 8.25 23.46 0.58
N THR A 9 7.49 24.44 1.05
CA THR A 9 6.15 24.16 1.62
C THR A 9 5.23 23.60 0.54
N ILE A 10 4.27 22.74 0.91
CA ILE A 10 3.32 22.16 -0.07
C ILE A 10 2.56 23.24 -0.85
N SER A 11 2.18 24.33 -0.19
CA SER A 11 1.51 25.46 -0.86
C SER A 11 2.38 26.13 -1.93
N THR A 12 3.69 26.22 -1.71
CA THR A 12 4.64 26.75 -2.69
C THR A 12 4.91 25.73 -3.79
N PHE A 13 5.11 24.47 -3.42
CA PHE A 13 5.37 23.37 -4.35
C PHE A 13 4.23 23.20 -5.38
N ARG A 14 2.96 23.26 -4.96
CA ARG A 14 1.79 23.17 -5.86
C ARG A 14 1.74 24.23 -6.97
N LYS A 15 2.44 25.34 -6.81
CA LYS A 15 2.52 26.41 -7.82
C LYS A 15 3.62 26.18 -8.85
N ASP A 16 4.52 25.24 -8.61
CA ASP A 16 5.60 24.92 -9.55
C ASP A 16 5.03 24.15 -10.75
N LYS A 17 5.40 24.52 -11.97
CA LYS A 17 4.93 23.87 -13.21
C LYS A 17 5.26 22.38 -13.31
N GLY A 18 6.27 21.88 -12.60
CA GLY A 18 6.68 20.48 -12.58
C GLY A 18 6.16 19.69 -11.38
N SER A 19 5.20 20.24 -10.61
CA SER A 19 4.68 19.58 -9.40
C SER A 19 3.59 18.53 -9.68
N ALA A 20 2.94 18.62 -10.85
CA ALA A 20 1.87 17.72 -11.23
C ALA A 20 2.36 16.25 -11.27
N GLY A 21 1.60 15.36 -10.67
CA GLY A 21 1.92 13.92 -10.62
C GLY A 21 3.03 13.50 -9.65
N LYS A 22 3.78 14.43 -9.05
CA LYS A 22 4.89 14.10 -8.13
C LYS A 22 4.43 13.59 -6.78
N ILE A 23 3.24 13.95 -6.36
CA ILE A 23 2.62 13.48 -5.13
C ILE A 23 1.28 12.87 -5.49
N GLY A 24 1.13 11.58 -5.23
CA GLY A 24 -0.11 10.82 -5.38
C GLY A 24 -0.81 10.67 -4.04
N VAL A 25 -2.14 10.78 -4.03
CA VAL A 25 -2.96 10.56 -2.84
C VAL A 25 -4.15 9.69 -3.21
N LEU A 26 -4.27 8.54 -2.57
CA LEU A 26 -5.46 7.71 -2.59
C LEU A 26 -6.26 7.98 -1.33
N VAL A 27 -7.48 8.46 -1.49
CA VAL A 27 -8.39 8.74 -0.38
C VAL A 27 -9.21 7.51 -0.02
N GLN A 28 -9.75 7.45 1.20
CA GLN A 28 -10.51 6.33 1.74
C GLN A 28 -11.72 5.92 0.86
N ASN A 29 -12.37 6.87 0.18
CA ASN A 29 -13.41 6.56 -0.80
C ASN A 29 -12.85 6.69 -2.22
N PRO A 30 -12.48 5.59 -2.89
CA PRO A 30 -11.86 5.63 -4.21
C PRO A 30 -12.78 6.16 -5.32
N LEU A 31 -14.11 6.11 -5.15
CA LEU A 31 -15.07 6.69 -6.11
C LEU A 31 -14.83 8.17 -6.37
N CYS A 32 -14.32 8.91 -5.37
CA CYS A 32 -13.99 10.33 -5.54
C CYS A 32 -12.89 10.60 -6.56
N CYS A 33 -12.17 9.56 -6.99
CA CYS A 33 -11.09 9.67 -7.98
C CYS A 33 -11.59 9.56 -9.43
N PHE A 34 -12.85 9.19 -9.66
CA PHE A 34 -13.41 8.87 -10.98
C PHE A 34 -14.41 9.93 -11.43
N VAL A 35 -14.31 10.32 -12.70
CA VAL A 35 -15.20 11.30 -13.35
C VAL A 35 -15.64 10.87 -14.74
N MET A 36 -15.04 9.80 -15.31
CA MET A 36 -15.40 9.25 -16.61
C MET A 36 -16.40 8.11 -16.49
N ASP A 37 -17.01 7.72 -17.60
CA ASP A 37 -18.04 6.70 -17.65
C ASP A 37 -17.49 5.27 -17.60
N SER A 38 -16.20 5.09 -17.86
CA SER A 38 -15.54 3.79 -17.76
C SER A 38 -14.12 3.87 -17.14
N VAL A 39 -13.66 2.74 -16.61
CA VAL A 39 -12.30 2.60 -16.08
C VAL A 39 -11.25 2.88 -17.16
N ALA A 40 -11.46 2.39 -18.39
CA ALA A 40 -10.55 2.63 -19.50
C ALA A 40 -10.43 4.12 -19.82
N GLU A 41 -11.55 4.82 -19.96
CA GLU A 41 -11.55 6.27 -20.23
C GLU A 41 -10.84 7.06 -19.13
N GLU A 42 -10.99 6.66 -17.88
CA GLU A 42 -10.33 7.31 -16.74
C GLU A 42 -8.81 7.17 -16.80
N LEU A 43 -8.31 5.96 -17.11
CA LEU A 43 -6.89 5.71 -17.28
C LEU A 43 -6.32 6.44 -18.51
N GLU A 44 -7.03 6.43 -19.64
CA GLU A 44 -6.66 7.14 -20.86
C GLU A 44 -6.63 8.66 -20.67
N ALA A 45 -7.63 9.22 -20.00
CA ALA A 45 -7.69 10.66 -19.68
C ALA A 45 -6.51 11.07 -18.79
N THR A 46 -6.18 10.23 -17.81
CA THR A 46 -5.03 10.46 -16.93
C THR A 46 -3.73 10.39 -17.72
N ALA A 47 -3.52 9.35 -18.50
CA ALA A 47 -2.31 9.20 -19.32
C ALA A 47 -2.14 10.36 -20.32
N LYS A 48 -3.23 10.81 -20.95
CA LYS A 48 -3.24 11.98 -21.85
C LYS A 48 -2.83 13.26 -21.12
N ALA A 49 -3.34 13.47 -19.89
CA ALA A 49 -3.00 14.66 -19.09
C ALA A 49 -1.52 14.71 -18.76
N TYR A 50 -0.87 13.57 -18.53
CA TYR A 50 0.56 13.47 -18.25
C TYR A 50 1.42 13.14 -19.46
N LYS A 51 0.83 13.04 -20.67
CA LYS A 51 1.51 12.71 -21.95
C LYS A 51 2.25 11.38 -21.91
N LEU A 52 1.65 10.39 -21.27
CA LEU A 52 2.23 9.05 -21.14
C LEU A 52 1.95 8.21 -22.41
N PRO A 53 2.86 7.32 -22.78
CA PRO A 53 2.62 6.39 -23.88
C PRO A 53 1.61 5.31 -23.46
N ARG A 54 0.93 4.70 -24.45
CA ARG A 54 -0.06 3.66 -24.23
C ARG A 54 0.51 2.44 -23.49
N SER A 55 1.75 2.10 -23.70
CA SER A 55 2.43 0.98 -23.04
C SER A 55 2.43 1.09 -21.51
N VAL A 56 2.50 2.32 -20.97
CA VAL A 56 2.42 2.54 -19.51
C VAL A 56 1.02 2.22 -18.99
N ILE A 57 -0.03 2.54 -19.76
CA ILE A 57 -1.41 2.19 -19.38
C ILE A 57 -1.57 0.66 -19.37
N GLU A 58 -1.08 -0.02 -20.40
CA GLU A 58 -1.14 -1.48 -20.53
C GLU A 58 -0.41 -2.17 -19.37
N GLU A 59 0.80 -1.71 -19.03
CA GLU A 59 1.57 -2.23 -17.89
C GLU A 59 0.81 -2.06 -16.55
N VAL A 60 0.21 -0.91 -16.32
CA VAL A 60 -0.53 -0.65 -15.07
C VAL A 60 -1.84 -1.47 -15.03
N ILE A 61 -2.53 -1.65 -16.17
CA ILE A 61 -3.70 -2.52 -16.27
C ILE A 61 -3.34 -3.96 -15.89
N ASP A 62 -2.21 -4.47 -16.40
CA ASP A 62 -1.75 -5.83 -16.11
C ASP A 62 -1.39 -6.00 -14.63
N ILE A 63 -0.60 -5.08 -14.08
CA ILE A 63 -0.22 -5.11 -12.66
C ILE A 63 -1.44 -5.07 -11.73
N MET A 64 -2.47 -4.29 -12.08
CA MET A 64 -3.67 -4.12 -11.27
C MET A 64 -4.80 -5.11 -11.64
N GLN A 65 -4.57 -6.00 -12.62
CA GLN A 65 -5.54 -7.02 -13.06
C GLN A 65 -6.91 -6.42 -13.39
N LEU A 66 -6.93 -5.41 -14.26
CA LEU A 66 -8.13 -4.63 -14.57
C LEU A 66 -8.80 -5.01 -15.90
N GLN A 67 -8.27 -6.00 -16.63
CA GLN A 67 -8.72 -6.36 -17.99
C GLN A 67 -10.22 -6.60 -18.08
N SER A 68 -10.80 -7.27 -17.07
CA SER A 68 -12.22 -7.63 -17.04
C SER A 68 -13.18 -6.46 -16.81
N VAL A 69 -12.68 -5.34 -16.28
CA VAL A 69 -13.51 -4.20 -15.84
C VAL A 69 -13.25 -2.91 -16.60
N LEU A 70 -12.39 -2.93 -17.61
CA LEU A 70 -12.01 -1.73 -18.37
C LEU A 70 -13.21 -0.98 -18.99
N GLY A 71 -14.17 -1.73 -19.53
CA GLY A 71 -15.38 -1.16 -20.12
C GLY A 71 -16.50 -0.84 -19.11
N SER A 72 -16.31 -1.17 -17.83
CA SER A 72 -17.34 -0.99 -16.82
C SER A 72 -17.31 0.41 -16.22
N ASN A 73 -18.48 0.88 -15.80
CA ASN A 73 -18.59 2.11 -15.04
C ASN A 73 -18.02 1.88 -13.62
N PRO A 74 -17.23 2.83 -13.06
CA PRO A 74 -16.67 2.72 -11.71
C PRO A 74 -17.71 2.48 -10.59
N TYR A 75 -18.96 2.84 -10.82
CA TYR A 75 -20.05 2.59 -9.88
C TYR A 75 -20.60 1.16 -9.93
N ASP A 76 -20.30 0.41 -11.00
CA ASP A 76 -20.87 -0.92 -11.27
C ASP A 76 -19.88 -2.07 -10.98
N ILE A 77 -18.66 -1.76 -10.56
CA ILE A 77 -17.62 -2.75 -10.25
C ILE A 77 -17.52 -3.00 -8.73
N SER A 78 -16.94 -4.12 -8.35
CA SER A 78 -16.72 -4.45 -6.93
C SER A 78 -15.80 -3.45 -6.23
N GLY A 79 -15.91 -3.36 -4.91
CA GLY A 79 -15.06 -2.45 -4.12
C GLY A 79 -13.56 -2.73 -4.27
N GLY A 80 -13.16 -4.00 -4.43
CA GLY A 80 -11.77 -4.38 -4.67
C GLY A 80 -11.28 -3.96 -6.07
N GLU A 81 -12.09 -4.12 -7.10
CA GLU A 81 -11.78 -3.67 -8.46
C GLU A 81 -11.68 -2.15 -8.54
N LEU A 82 -12.61 -1.46 -7.89
CA LEU A 82 -12.58 -0.01 -7.79
C LEU A 82 -11.30 0.49 -7.10
N GLN A 83 -10.90 -0.17 -6.02
CA GLN A 83 -9.67 0.15 -5.29
C GLN A 83 -8.44 -0.04 -6.19
N ARG A 84 -8.36 -1.17 -6.92
CA ARG A 84 -7.29 -1.44 -7.88
C ARG A 84 -7.25 -0.40 -9.01
N ALA A 85 -8.42 -0.03 -9.56
CA ALA A 85 -8.51 1.00 -10.59
C ALA A 85 -8.05 2.38 -10.10
N ALA A 86 -8.38 2.75 -8.87
CA ALA A 86 -7.92 4.00 -8.27
C ALA A 86 -6.40 4.02 -8.03
N ILE A 87 -5.83 2.89 -7.60
CA ILE A 87 -4.38 2.73 -7.46
C ILE A 87 -3.71 2.79 -8.84
N ALA A 88 -4.26 2.13 -9.87
CA ALA A 88 -3.77 2.19 -11.24
C ALA A 88 -3.64 3.64 -11.71
N LYS A 89 -4.72 4.41 -11.57
CA LYS A 89 -4.75 5.84 -11.90
C LYS A 89 -3.69 6.64 -11.15
N LEU A 90 -3.51 6.37 -9.85
CA LEU A 90 -2.54 7.05 -9.01
C LEU A 90 -1.09 6.75 -9.43
N LEU A 91 -0.80 5.55 -9.91
CA LEU A 91 0.54 5.12 -10.28
C LEU A 91 0.97 5.59 -11.67
N LEU A 92 0.02 5.86 -12.59
CA LEU A 92 0.32 6.29 -13.96
C LEU A 92 1.34 7.45 -14.05
N PRO A 93 1.26 8.53 -13.22
CA PRO A 93 2.22 9.63 -13.30
C PRO A 93 3.60 9.33 -12.70
N GLU A 94 3.86 8.12 -12.22
CA GLU A 94 5.09 7.72 -11.51
C GLU A 94 5.43 8.68 -10.35
N PRO A 95 4.58 8.76 -9.31
CA PRO A 95 4.76 9.72 -8.23
C PRO A 95 6.02 9.44 -7.41
N GLU A 96 6.67 10.49 -6.93
CA GLU A 96 7.82 10.40 -6.03
C GLU A 96 7.39 10.18 -4.57
N VAL A 97 6.16 10.57 -4.23
CA VAL A 97 5.55 10.35 -2.91
C VAL A 97 4.13 9.86 -3.10
N ILE A 98 3.76 8.82 -2.38
CA ILE A 98 2.43 8.21 -2.40
C ILE A 98 1.85 8.21 -0.98
N PHE A 99 0.65 8.76 -0.85
CA PHE A 99 -0.16 8.63 0.36
C PHE A 99 -1.34 7.70 0.07
N LEU A 100 -1.48 6.66 0.88
CA LEU A 100 -2.50 5.63 0.74
C LEU A 100 -3.35 5.60 2.02
N ASP A 101 -4.64 5.90 1.90
CA ASP A 101 -5.58 5.83 3.00
C ASP A 101 -6.48 4.59 2.84
N GLU A 102 -6.28 3.60 3.72
CA GLU A 102 -7.00 2.32 3.72
C GLU A 102 -6.94 1.57 2.38
N ALA A 103 -5.78 1.58 1.72
CA ALA A 103 -5.60 1.05 0.37
C ALA A 103 -5.83 -0.46 0.24
N THR A 104 -5.68 -1.23 1.31
CA THR A 104 -5.86 -2.70 1.32
C THR A 104 -7.31 -3.14 1.51
N LYS A 105 -8.22 -2.19 1.72
CA LYS A 105 -9.64 -2.49 1.93
C LYS A 105 -10.28 -3.13 0.70
N GLY A 106 -10.97 -4.26 0.91
CA GLY A 106 -11.65 -5.00 -0.15
C GLY A 106 -10.74 -5.85 -1.05
N MET A 107 -9.44 -5.89 -0.78
CA MET A 107 -8.50 -6.80 -1.44
C MET A 107 -8.53 -8.17 -0.77
N ASP A 108 -8.50 -9.24 -1.56
CA ASP A 108 -8.24 -10.59 -1.06
C ASP A 108 -6.77 -10.76 -0.63
N ALA A 109 -6.46 -11.86 0.06
CA ALA A 109 -5.13 -12.11 0.61
C ALA A 109 -4.06 -12.22 -0.48
N PHE A 110 -4.40 -12.82 -1.63
CA PHE A 110 -3.46 -12.99 -2.73
C PHE A 110 -3.08 -11.63 -3.32
N PHE A 111 -4.08 -10.81 -3.64
CA PHE A 111 -3.81 -9.48 -4.19
C PHE A 111 -3.13 -8.54 -3.18
N LYS A 112 -3.42 -8.66 -1.88
CA LYS A 112 -2.68 -7.92 -0.83
C LYS A 112 -1.18 -8.21 -0.86
N ALA A 113 -0.79 -9.48 -1.00
CA ALA A 113 0.62 -9.86 -1.09
C ALA A 113 1.29 -9.28 -2.36
N GLU A 114 0.63 -9.36 -3.51
CA GLU A 114 1.13 -8.76 -4.76
C GLU A 114 1.25 -7.23 -4.65
N PHE A 115 0.25 -6.59 -4.04
CA PHE A 115 0.25 -5.15 -3.81
C PHE A 115 1.37 -4.73 -2.85
N GLY A 116 1.57 -5.46 -1.76
CA GLY A 116 2.69 -5.22 -0.84
C GLY A 116 4.05 -5.35 -1.53
N ALA A 117 4.22 -6.41 -2.36
CA ALA A 117 5.42 -6.57 -3.17
C ALA A 117 5.62 -5.43 -4.18
N LEU A 118 4.54 -4.92 -4.78
CA LEU A 118 4.59 -3.74 -5.65
C LEU A 118 5.07 -2.51 -4.89
N LEU A 119 4.50 -2.24 -3.71
CA LEU A 119 4.90 -1.10 -2.88
C LEU A 119 6.38 -1.18 -2.49
N ARG A 120 6.88 -2.37 -2.14
CA ARG A 120 8.30 -2.58 -1.87
C ARG A 120 9.17 -2.32 -3.10
N ARG A 121 8.76 -2.74 -4.29
CA ARG A 121 9.50 -2.42 -5.54
C ARG A 121 9.54 -0.92 -5.82
N LEU A 122 8.44 -0.21 -5.60
CA LEU A 122 8.38 1.25 -5.76
C LEU A 122 9.28 1.95 -4.74
N ALA A 123 9.26 1.54 -3.48
CA ALA A 123 10.13 2.07 -2.44
C ALA A 123 11.61 1.84 -2.76
N ALA A 124 11.98 0.65 -3.26
CA ALA A 124 13.35 0.35 -3.70
C ALA A 124 13.81 1.22 -4.88
N ARG A 125 12.88 1.74 -5.70
CA ARG A 125 13.16 2.71 -6.77
C ARG A 125 13.20 4.16 -6.28
N GLY A 126 12.99 4.40 -4.99
CA GLY A 126 13.07 5.72 -4.36
C GLY A 126 11.73 6.43 -4.16
N THR A 127 10.59 5.77 -4.41
CA THR A 127 9.27 6.33 -4.09
C THR A 127 9.07 6.30 -2.57
N ALA A 128 8.75 7.44 -1.97
CA ALA A 128 8.35 7.51 -0.57
C ALA A 128 6.87 7.15 -0.42
N ILE A 129 6.56 6.16 0.42
CA ILE A 129 5.20 5.66 0.59
C ILE A 129 4.76 5.85 2.04
N VAL A 130 3.60 6.48 2.23
CA VAL A 130 2.93 6.61 3.53
C VAL A 130 1.59 5.92 3.42
N LEU A 131 1.42 4.86 4.20
CA LEU A 131 0.18 4.08 4.27
C LEU A 131 -0.50 4.33 5.62
N VAL A 132 -1.76 4.71 5.60
CA VAL A 132 -2.66 4.68 6.76
C VAL A 132 -3.52 3.43 6.64
N SER A 133 -3.46 2.55 7.63
CA SER A 133 -4.22 1.30 7.61
C SER A 133 -4.49 0.78 9.02
N HIS A 134 -5.59 0.04 9.16
CA HIS A 134 -5.87 -0.79 10.32
C HIS A 134 -5.47 -2.27 10.10
N ASP A 135 -4.94 -2.60 8.93
CA ASP A 135 -4.44 -3.93 8.58
C ASP A 135 -3.03 -4.14 9.16
N ILE A 136 -2.97 -4.60 10.41
CA ILE A 136 -1.72 -4.79 11.15
C ILE A 136 -0.85 -5.85 10.49
N GLU A 137 -1.46 -6.90 9.93
CA GLU A 137 -0.76 -7.99 9.24
C GLU A 137 0.01 -7.42 8.03
N PHE A 138 -0.67 -6.64 7.20
CA PHE A 138 -0.06 -5.97 6.06
C PHE A 138 1.07 -5.01 6.46
N CYS A 139 0.84 -4.21 7.51
CA CYS A 139 1.88 -3.29 8.01
C CYS A 139 3.09 -4.04 8.58
N ALA A 140 2.88 -5.15 9.31
CA ALA A 140 3.94 -5.97 9.88
C ALA A 140 4.82 -6.62 8.80
N GLU A 141 4.22 -7.01 7.68
CA GLU A 141 4.91 -7.69 6.58
C GLU A 141 5.63 -6.72 5.64
N PHE A 142 5.01 -5.59 5.30
CA PHE A 142 5.47 -4.74 4.20
C PHE A 142 6.04 -3.38 4.60
N ALA A 143 5.80 -2.87 5.81
CA ALA A 143 6.31 -1.57 6.22
C ALA A 143 7.77 -1.63 6.71
N ASP A 144 8.55 -0.59 6.43
CA ASP A 144 9.88 -0.39 7.01
C ASP A 144 9.81 0.26 8.38
N ARG A 145 8.83 1.15 8.56
CA ARG A 145 8.55 1.86 9.82
C ARG A 145 7.05 1.97 10.04
N CYS A 146 6.65 1.84 11.29
CA CYS A 146 5.27 2.01 11.75
C CYS A 146 5.17 3.12 12.78
N ALA A 147 4.04 3.80 12.78
CA ALA A 147 3.66 4.73 13.84
C ALA A 147 2.23 4.45 14.26
N MET A 148 2.02 4.17 15.54
CA MET A 148 0.69 3.95 16.10
C MET A 148 0.09 5.28 16.54
N PHE A 149 -1.04 5.62 15.92
CA PHE A 149 -1.73 6.88 16.17
C PHE A 149 -2.99 6.63 17.00
N PHE A 150 -3.08 7.26 18.16
CA PHE A 150 -4.21 7.13 19.05
C PHE A 150 -4.56 8.47 19.70
N ASN A 151 -5.83 8.81 19.71
CA ASN A 151 -6.37 10.03 20.34
C ASN A 151 -5.59 11.31 19.99
N GLY A 152 -5.24 11.47 18.69
CA GLY A 152 -4.57 12.68 18.19
C GLY A 152 -3.05 12.73 18.42
N THR A 153 -2.44 11.66 18.97
CA THR A 153 -1.01 11.57 19.23
C THR A 153 -0.39 10.28 18.71
N VAL A 154 0.89 10.30 18.40
CA VAL A 154 1.68 9.10 18.12
C VAL A 154 2.10 8.50 19.47
N ILE A 155 1.67 7.27 19.75
CA ILE A 155 1.92 6.57 21.01
C ILE A 155 3.06 5.56 20.94
N ALA A 156 3.39 5.08 19.73
CA ALA A 156 4.54 4.22 19.46
C ALA A 156 5.04 4.49 18.03
N GLU A 157 6.34 4.43 17.83
CA GLU A 157 6.98 4.61 16.53
C GLU A 157 8.26 3.78 16.47
N GLY A 158 8.51 3.11 15.34
CA GLY A 158 9.72 2.29 15.16
C GLY A 158 9.56 1.32 13.99
N THR A 159 10.34 0.25 14.02
CA THR A 159 10.13 -0.88 13.11
C THR A 159 8.82 -1.60 13.43
N PRO A 160 8.27 -2.44 12.54
CA PRO A 160 7.12 -3.28 12.88
C PRO A 160 7.32 -4.08 14.18
N GLN A 161 8.54 -4.57 14.41
CA GLN A 161 8.91 -5.28 15.64
C GLN A 161 8.75 -4.38 16.87
N ASP A 162 9.27 -3.15 16.83
CA ASP A 162 9.20 -2.21 17.95
C ASP A 162 7.76 -1.84 18.30
N VAL A 163 6.89 -1.76 17.30
CA VAL A 163 5.51 -1.29 17.47
C VAL A 163 4.56 -2.42 17.83
N PHE A 164 4.71 -3.62 17.24
CA PHE A 164 3.72 -4.71 17.36
C PHE A 164 4.13 -5.82 18.33
N LEU A 165 5.45 -6.07 18.55
CA LEU A 165 5.90 -6.99 19.60
C LEU A 165 5.65 -6.35 20.97
N GLY A 166 5.21 -7.16 21.91
CA GLY A 166 4.92 -6.67 23.27
C GLY A 166 3.59 -5.93 23.44
N ASN A 167 2.91 -5.58 22.35
CA ASN A 167 1.58 -5.02 22.41
C ASN A 167 0.54 -6.14 22.55
N SER A 168 -0.36 -6.05 23.55
CA SER A 168 -1.36 -7.09 23.78
C SER A 168 -2.58 -6.97 22.88
N PHE A 169 -2.89 -5.76 22.42
CA PHE A 169 -4.09 -5.48 21.62
C PHE A 169 -3.78 -5.28 20.14
N TYR A 170 -2.72 -4.53 19.83
CA TYR A 170 -2.32 -4.19 18.46
C TYR A 170 -1.10 -4.99 18.07
N THR A 171 -1.32 -6.27 17.77
CA THR A 171 -0.30 -7.21 17.31
C THR A 171 -0.89 -8.19 16.31
N THR A 172 -0.04 -8.84 15.53
CA THR A 172 -0.44 -9.79 14.50
C THR A 172 -1.01 -11.07 15.08
N SER A 173 -1.77 -11.81 14.27
CA SER A 173 -2.28 -13.14 14.62
C SER A 173 -1.13 -14.12 14.86
N ALA A 174 -0.08 -14.06 14.04
CA ALA A 174 1.13 -14.86 14.20
C ALA A 174 1.77 -14.64 15.58
N CYS A 175 2.00 -13.39 15.97
CA CYS A 175 2.55 -13.06 17.29
C CYS A 175 1.64 -13.52 18.43
N ARG A 176 0.33 -13.41 18.26
CA ARG A 176 -0.65 -13.78 19.28
C ARG A 176 -0.69 -15.28 19.53
N ILE A 177 -0.64 -16.09 18.45
CA ILE A 177 -0.67 -17.55 18.50
C ILE A 177 0.67 -18.12 19.01
N SER A 178 1.79 -17.55 18.59
CA SER A 178 3.13 -18.02 18.93
C SER A 178 3.67 -17.50 20.27
N ARG A 179 2.92 -16.64 20.94
CA ARG A 179 3.35 -15.99 22.19
C ARG A 179 3.76 -17.03 23.26
N GLY A 180 4.97 -16.90 23.77
CA GLY A 180 5.54 -17.80 24.77
C GLY A 180 6.21 -19.07 24.19
N ILE A 181 6.09 -19.31 22.89
CA ILE A 181 6.71 -20.44 22.20
C ILE A 181 7.79 -19.95 21.25
N ILE A 182 7.45 -18.96 20.41
CA ILE A 182 8.34 -18.37 19.41
C ILE A 182 8.52 -16.90 19.76
N PRO A 183 9.68 -16.49 20.24
CA PRO A 183 9.95 -15.07 20.48
C PRO A 183 9.99 -14.34 19.14
N ASP A 184 9.42 -13.15 19.11
CA ASP A 184 9.59 -12.14 18.05
C ASP A 184 8.98 -12.51 16.67
N ALA A 185 8.08 -13.49 16.58
CA ALA A 185 7.37 -13.79 15.34
C ALA A 185 6.20 -12.82 15.13
N LEU A 186 6.24 -12.09 14.01
CA LEU A 186 5.17 -11.19 13.56
C LEU A 186 4.41 -11.69 12.35
N THR A 187 5.04 -12.53 11.51
CA THR A 187 4.41 -13.03 10.29
C THR A 187 4.25 -14.56 10.32
N PRO A 188 3.28 -15.11 9.56
CA PRO A 188 3.11 -16.54 9.44
C PRO A 188 4.37 -17.27 8.97
N GLU A 189 5.14 -16.67 8.04
CA GLU A 189 6.37 -17.23 7.51
C GLU A 189 7.42 -17.43 8.62
N GLN A 190 7.54 -16.45 9.54
CA GLN A 190 8.45 -16.56 10.68
C GLN A 190 8.08 -17.72 11.60
N VAL A 191 6.79 -17.98 11.80
CA VAL A 191 6.29 -19.11 12.58
C VAL A 191 6.61 -20.44 11.88
N ILE A 192 6.35 -20.53 10.58
CA ILE A 192 6.64 -21.69 9.74
C ILE A 192 8.15 -21.99 9.74
N ASP A 193 8.98 -20.99 9.53
CA ASP A 193 10.43 -21.14 9.53
C ASP A 193 10.97 -21.65 10.86
N TYR A 194 10.40 -21.20 11.97
CA TYR A 194 10.77 -21.69 13.29
C TYR A 194 10.38 -23.17 13.45
N ALA A 195 9.15 -23.55 13.09
CA ALA A 195 8.68 -24.93 13.16
C ALA A 195 9.57 -25.86 12.32
N ASN A 196 9.89 -25.47 11.08
CA ASN A 196 10.77 -26.24 10.20
C ASN A 196 12.19 -26.43 10.78
N ARG A 197 12.73 -25.43 11.47
CA ARG A 197 14.04 -25.53 12.14
C ARG A 197 13.99 -26.50 13.33
N CYS A 198 12.90 -26.53 14.08
CA CYS A 198 12.71 -27.45 15.19
C CYS A 198 12.58 -28.90 14.72
N GLU A 199 11.91 -29.16 13.60
CA GLU A 199 11.79 -30.50 13.01
C GLU A 199 13.13 -31.04 12.49
N ARG A 200 13.94 -30.20 11.84
CA ARG A 200 15.27 -30.58 11.36
C ARG A 200 16.20 -30.99 12.52
N LYS A 201 16.19 -30.26 13.63
CA LYS A 201 16.99 -30.62 14.82
C LYS A 201 16.58 -31.94 15.45
N LYS A 202 15.30 -32.35 15.38
CA LYS A 202 14.83 -33.62 15.89
C LYS A 202 15.22 -34.85 15.02
N ASN A 203 15.52 -34.58 13.73
CA ASN A 203 15.91 -35.65 12.80
C ASN A 203 17.44 -35.83 12.72
N ASP A 204 18.21 -34.90 13.30
CA ASP A 204 19.68 -34.95 13.36
C ASP A 204 20.20 -35.51 14.71
N ASP A 205 19.33 -35.73 15.69
CA ASP A 205 19.59 -36.42 16.97
C ASP A 205 19.07 -37.87 16.94
#